data_7d7de27e2ff1884c48dee3217b71e8eb
#
_entry.id   7d7de27e2ff1884c48dee3217b71e8eb
#
_cell.length_a   1.000
_cell.length_b   1.000
_cell.length_c   1.000
_cell.angle_alpha   90.00
_cell.angle_beta   90.00
_cell.angle_gamma   90.00
#
_symmetry.space_group_name_H-M   'P 1'
#
loop_
_entity.id
_entity.type
_entity.pdbx_description
1 polymer ?
#
loop_
_entity_poly.entity_id
_entity_poly.type
_entity_poly.pdbx_seq_one_letter_code
_entity_poly.pdbx_strand_id
1 'polypeptide(L)'
;MAYTFSFEKLNVWIDSKELVKQIYLITKEFPSEEKFGLTNQLRRASISVASNLAEGTSRITYKDKAHFSTMAFSSLMEVLNQIIIAKELNFIEEKDYHTLRTEIEKISNKLNGLRESQLNN
;
A
#
# COMPACT_ATOMS: atom_id res chain seq x y z
N MET A 1 -1.65 -21.92 20.10
CA MET A 1 -2.11 -20.94 19.11
C MET A 1 -1.40 -19.62 19.28
N ALA A 2 -1.02 -18.99 18.18
CA ALA A 2 -0.38 -17.69 18.25
C ALA A 2 -1.41 -16.60 18.56
N TYR A 3 -0.99 -15.59 19.30
CA TYR A 3 -1.79 -14.41 19.56
C TYR A 3 -1.98 -13.61 18.26
N THR A 4 -3.17 -13.08 18.03
CA THR A 4 -3.45 -12.25 16.86
C THR A 4 -3.52 -10.78 17.27
N PHE A 5 -2.66 -9.96 16.70
CA PHE A 5 -2.64 -8.52 16.97
C PHE A 5 -3.76 -7.82 16.21
N SER A 6 -4.17 -6.65 16.71
CA SER A 6 -5.33 -5.94 16.16
C SER A 6 -5.20 -5.60 14.67
N PHE A 7 -4.01 -5.21 14.21
CA PHE A 7 -3.84 -4.85 12.80
C PHE A 7 -4.04 -6.05 11.86
N GLU A 8 -3.76 -7.27 12.34
CA GLU A 8 -3.94 -8.49 11.53
C GLU A 8 -5.40 -8.73 11.16
N LYS A 9 -6.33 -8.13 11.90
CA LYS A 9 -7.78 -8.23 11.65
C LYS A 9 -8.31 -7.05 10.83
N LEU A 10 -7.49 -6.04 10.58
CA LEU A 10 -7.90 -4.83 9.88
C LEU A 10 -7.97 -5.08 8.39
N ASN A 11 -9.18 -4.98 7.81
CA ASN A 11 -9.39 -5.29 6.39
C ASN A 11 -8.46 -4.54 5.45
N VAL A 12 -8.25 -3.25 5.68
CA VAL A 12 -7.39 -2.45 4.81
C VAL A 12 -5.93 -2.89 4.92
N TRP A 13 -5.48 -3.39 6.07
CA TRP A 13 -4.15 -3.96 6.21
C TRP A 13 -4.03 -5.27 5.41
N ILE A 14 -5.05 -6.12 5.50
CA ILE A 14 -5.09 -7.39 4.76
C ILE A 14 -4.99 -7.12 3.26
N ASP A 15 -5.77 -6.14 2.76
CA ASP A 15 -5.72 -5.74 1.35
C ASP A 15 -4.34 -5.18 0.99
N SER A 16 -3.74 -4.38 1.88
CA SER A 16 -2.42 -3.79 1.65
C SER A 16 -1.33 -4.85 1.59
N LYS A 17 -1.41 -5.87 2.44
CA LYS A 17 -0.50 -7.02 2.41
C LYS A 17 -0.59 -7.74 1.07
N GLU A 18 -1.80 -7.94 0.55
CA GLU A 18 -1.99 -8.57 -0.75
C GLU A 18 -1.42 -7.71 -1.88
N LEU A 19 -1.57 -6.39 -1.78
CA LEU A 19 -0.96 -5.47 -2.74
C LEU A 19 0.57 -5.62 -2.75
N VAL A 20 1.20 -5.74 -1.58
CA VAL A 20 2.66 -5.98 -1.48
C VAL A 20 3.04 -7.22 -2.27
N LYS A 21 2.30 -8.31 -2.09
CA LYS A 21 2.57 -9.57 -2.79
C LYS A 21 2.45 -9.40 -4.31
N GLN A 22 1.42 -8.70 -4.76
CA GLN A 22 1.22 -8.43 -6.18
C GLN A 22 2.36 -7.57 -6.76
N ILE A 23 2.79 -6.56 -6.03
CA ILE A 23 3.93 -5.70 -6.44
C ILE A 23 5.21 -6.53 -6.57
N TYR A 24 5.47 -7.42 -5.62
CA TYR A 24 6.65 -8.28 -5.70
C TYR A 24 6.60 -9.21 -6.90
N LEU A 25 5.43 -9.78 -7.20
CA LEU A 25 5.27 -10.68 -8.35
C LEU A 25 5.50 -9.92 -9.66
N ILE A 26 4.87 -8.75 -9.81
CA ILE A 26 4.94 -8.02 -11.07
C ILE A 26 6.35 -7.43 -11.31
N THR A 27 7.01 -6.99 -10.25
CA THR A 27 8.34 -6.41 -10.39
C THR A 27 9.44 -7.43 -10.68
N LYS A 28 9.17 -8.74 -10.51
CA LYS A 28 10.11 -9.79 -10.97
C LYS A 28 10.32 -9.73 -12.47
N GLU A 29 9.33 -9.23 -13.22
CA GLU A 29 9.39 -9.12 -14.68
C GLU A 29 9.99 -7.80 -15.15
N PHE A 30 10.31 -6.89 -14.23
CA PHE A 30 10.94 -5.60 -14.59
C PHE A 30 12.38 -5.84 -15.09
N PRO A 31 12.89 -4.92 -15.93
CA PRO A 31 14.30 -5.02 -16.37
C PRO A 31 15.24 -5.09 -15.17
N SER A 32 16.28 -5.93 -15.27
CA SER A 32 17.25 -6.10 -14.18
C SER A 32 17.98 -4.80 -13.81
N GLU A 33 18.10 -3.88 -14.76
CA GLU A 33 18.69 -2.56 -14.52
C GLU A 33 17.85 -1.68 -13.59
N GLU A 34 16.57 -2.04 -13.37
CA GLU A 34 15.69 -1.33 -12.46
C GLU A 34 15.72 -1.88 -11.02
N LYS A 35 16.58 -2.86 -10.75
CA LYS A 35 16.66 -3.50 -9.43
C LYS A 35 16.84 -2.49 -8.30
N PHE A 36 17.69 -1.50 -8.48
CA PHE A 36 17.95 -0.44 -7.50
C PHE A 36 17.21 0.85 -7.80
N GLY A 37 16.37 0.86 -8.83
CA GLY A 37 15.53 1.98 -9.22
C GLY A 37 14.08 1.68 -8.94
N LEU A 38 13.26 1.62 -9.99
CA LEU A 38 11.80 1.52 -9.89
C LEU A 38 11.34 0.27 -9.16
N THR A 39 11.98 -0.87 -9.38
CA THR A 39 11.66 -2.12 -8.68
C THR A 39 11.75 -1.93 -7.15
N ASN A 40 12.89 -1.41 -6.69
CA ASN A 40 13.12 -1.19 -5.27
C ASN A 40 12.15 -0.17 -4.69
N GLN A 41 11.93 0.94 -5.40
CA GLN A 41 11.02 1.99 -4.94
C GLN A 41 9.58 1.50 -4.79
N LEU A 42 9.08 0.73 -5.77
CA LEU A 42 7.73 0.16 -5.72
C LEU A 42 7.56 -0.78 -4.53
N ARG A 43 8.53 -1.66 -4.33
CA ARG A 43 8.50 -2.61 -3.22
C ARG A 43 8.50 -1.88 -1.88
N ARG A 44 9.37 -0.90 -1.71
CA ARG A 44 9.46 -0.13 -0.47
C ARG A 44 8.18 0.66 -0.20
N ALA A 45 7.62 1.31 -1.22
CA ALA A 45 6.39 2.08 -1.08
C ALA A 45 5.22 1.20 -0.70
N SER A 46 5.07 0.03 -1.32
CA SER A 46 3.98 -0.89 -1.01
C SER A 46 4.08 -1.43 0.42
N ILE A 47 5.29 -1.79 0.87
CA ILE A 47 5.52 -2.22 2.26
C ILE A 47 5.18 -1.08 3.22
N SER A 48 5.52 0.15 2.87
CA SER A 48 5.25 1.32 3.70
C SER A 48 3.75 1.53 3.96
N VAL A 49 2.88 1.24 2.98
CA VAL A 49 1.43 1.28 3.19
C VAL A 49 1.03 0.35 4.34
N ALA A 50 1.43 -0.91 4.26
CA ALA A 50 1.10 -1.91 5.27
C ALA A 50 1.75 -1.60 6.62
N SER A 51 3.00 -1.16 6.63
CA SER A 51 3.74 -0.86 7.86
C SER A 51 3.12 0.32 8.62
N ASN A 52 2.72 1.38 7.92
CA ASN A 52 2.07 2.52 8.56
C ASN A 52 0.71 2.15 9.13
N LEU A 53 -0.03 1.28 8.46
CA LEU A 53 -1.31 0.78 8.99
C LEU A 53 -1.09 -0.02 10.27
N ALA A 54 -0.12 -0.93 10.27
CA ALA A 54 0.18 -1.75 11.45
C ALA A 54 0.62 -0.87 12.63
N GLU A 55 1.55 0.06 12.39
CA GLU A 55 2.05 0.95 13.41
C GLU A 55 0.96 1.87 13.95
N GLY A 56 0.06 2.33 13.08
CA GLY A 56 -1.06 3.19 13.47
C GLY A 56 -1.97 2.54 14.50
N THR A 57 -2.23 1.24 14.39
CA THR A 57 -3.08 0.55 15.36
C THR A 57 -2.46 0.50 16.75
N SER A 58 -1.14 0.65 16.86
CA SER A 58 -0.42 0.63 18.14
C SER A 58 -0.41 1.99 18.83
N ARG A 59 -0.84 3.06 18.16
CA ARG A 59 -0.82 4.40 18.75
C ARG A 59 -1.95 4.55 19.75
N ILE A 60 -1.75 5.44 20.73
CA ILE A 60 -2.70 5.58 21.84
C ILE A 60 -3.82 6.54 21.48
N THR A 61 -3.51 7.69 20.87
CA THR A 61 -4.52 8.70 20.56
C THR A 61 -5.07 8.53 19.14
N TYR A 62 -6.32 8.93 18.96
CA TYR A 62 -6.92 8.92 17.63
C TYR A 62 -6.22 9.88 16.67
N LYS A 63 -5.71 10.99 17.17
CA LYS A 63 -4.93 11.94 16.38
C LYS A 63 -3.68 11.26 15.80
N ASP A 64 -2.95 10.52 16.63
CA ASP A 64 -1.77 9.77 16.18
C ASP A 64 -2.15 8.67 15.20
N LYS A 65 -3.25 7.96 15.46
CA LYS A 65 -3.74 6.93 14.53
C LYS A 65 -4.04 7.52 13.15
N ALA A 66 -4.72 8.67 13.12
CA ALA A 66 -5.06 9.36 11.87
C ALA A 66 -3.81 9.82 11.13
N HIS A 67 -2.77 10.23 11.86
CA HIS A 67 -1.49 10.61 11.26
C HIS A 67 -0.87 9.42 10.50
N PHE A 68 -0.87 8.23 11.11
CA PHE A 68 -0.35 7.02 10.45
C PHE A 68 -1.21 6.61 9.26
N SER A 69 -2.52 6.78 9.34
CA SER A 69 -3.41 6.54 8.19
C SER A 69 -3.10 7.50 7.03
N THR A 70 -2.78 8.75 7.34
CA THR A 70 -2.36 9.74 6.33
C THR A 70 -1.04 9.33 5.68
N MET A 71 -0.07 8.85 6.47
CA MET A 71 1.20 8.37 5.92
C MET A 71 1.00 7.14 5.03
N ALA A 72 0.12 6.22 5.44
CA ALA A 72 -0.21 5.06 4.63
C ALA A 72 -0.83 5.50 3.29
N PHE A 73 -1.74 6.47 3.33
CA PHE A 73 -2.36 7.01 2.11
C PHE A 73 -1.31 7.64 1.19
N SER A 74 -0.38 8.41 1.74
CA SER A 74 0.71 9.02 0.96
C SER A 74 1.57 7.96 0.29
N SER A 75 1.89 6.87 1.02
CA SER A 75 2.66 5.76 0.46
C SER A 75 1.88 5.05 -0.66
N LEU A 76 0.56 4.93 -0.51
CA LEU A 76 -0.29 4.35 -1.55
C LEU A 76 -0.28 5.21 -2.82
N MET A 77 -0.30 6.53 -2.67
CA MET A 77 -0.20 7.44 -3.81
C MET A 77 1.16 7.34 -4.49
N GLU A 78 2.19 7.07 -3.72
CA GLU A 78 3.53 6.81 -4.27
C GLU A 78 3.53 5.53 -5.12
N VAL A 79 2.87 4.46 -4.64
CA VAL A 79 2.71 3.22 -5.41
C VAL A 79 1.96 3.50 -6.72
N LEU A 80 0.85 4.24 -6.64
CA LEU A 80 0.05 4.58 -7.83
C LEU A 80 0.89 5.36 -8.84
N ASN A 81 1.61 6.38 -8.39
CA ASN A 81 2.50 7.16 -9.24
C ASN A 81 3.49 6.25 -9.96
N GLN A 82 4.10 5.34 -9.23
CA GLN A 82 5.15 4.48 -9.77
C GLN A 82 4.61 3.44 -10.75
N ILE A 83 3.40 2.88 -10.53
CA ILE A 83 2.83 1.95 -11.52
C ILE A 83 2.38 2.67 -12.78
N ILE A 84 1.96 3.93 -12.68
CA ILE A 84 1.66 4.74 -13.87
C ILE A 84 2.93 4.91 -14.70
N ILE A 85 4.04 5.27 -14.05
CA ILE A 85 5.34 5.43 -14.70
C ILE A 85 5.79 4.11 -15.32
N ALA A 86 5.68 3.01 -14.58
CA ALA A 86 6.08 1.69 -15.06
C ALA A 86 5.28 1.28 -16.30
N LYS A 87 4.00 1.58 -16.33
CA LYS A 87 3.15 1.34 -17.50
C LYS A 87 3.63 2.17 -18.70
N GLU A 88 3.91 3.45 -18.49
CA GLU A 88 4.39 4.35 -19.54
C GLU A 88 5.72 3.86 -20.13
N LEU A 89 6.56 3.23 -19.30
CA LEU A 89 7.82 2.65 -19.72
C LEU A 89 7.66 1.24 -20.31
N ASN A 90 6.45 0.74 -20.40
CA ASN A 90 6.12 -0.59 -20.91
C ASN A 90 6.69 -1.73 -20.05
N PHE A 91 6.85 -1.50 -18.74
CA PHE A 91 7.29 -2.54 -17.80
C PHE A 91 6.11 -3.35 -17.26
N ILE A 92 4.90 -2.83 -17.35
CA ILE A 92 3.67 -3.49 -16.89
C ILE A 92 2.70 -3.57 -18.07
N GLU A 93 2.09 -4.74 -18.27
CA GLU A 93 1.06 -4.91 -19.28
C GLU A 93 -0.22 -4.21 -18.84
N GLU A 94 -1.02 -3.78 -19.82
CA GLU A 94 -2.29 -3.07 -19.60
C GLU A 94 -3.20 -3.81 -18.62
N LYS A 95 -3.35 -5.12 -18.78
CA LYS A 95 -4.19 -5.96 -17.93
C LYS A 95 -3.74 -5.91 -16.46
N ASP A 96 -2.45 -6.07 -16.23
CA ASP A 96 -1.88 -6.07 -14.87
C ASP A 96 -1.97 -4.70 -14.24
N TYR A 97 -1.76 -3.65 -15.03
CA TYR A 97 -1.92 -2.28 -14.58
C TYR A 97 -3.34 -2.01 -14.06
N HIS A 98 -4.36 -2.43 -14.83
CA HIS A 98 -5.76 -2.23 -14.42
C HIS A 98 -6.09 -3.01 -13.15
N THR A 99 -5.59 -4.22 -13.01
CA THR A 99 -5.79 -5.02 -11.80
C THR A 99 -5.20 -4.32 -10.57
N LEU A 100 -3.95 -3.84 -10.68
CA LEU A 100 -3.29 -3.12 -9.60
C LEU A 100 -4.01 -1.82 -9.27
N ARG A 101 -4.43 -1.08 -10.29
CA ARG A 101 -5.12 0.20 -10.09
C ARG A 101 -6.45 0.01 -9.36
N THR A 102 -7.20 -1.03 -9.69
CA THR A 102 -8.45 -1.38 -9.00
C THR A 102 -8.21 -1.69 -7.53
N GLU A 103 -7.16 -2.44 -7.22
CA GLU A 103 -6.78 -2.74 -5.83
C GLU A 103 -6.37 -1.47 -5.07
N ILE A 104 -5.60 -0.61 -5.69
CA ILE A 104 -5.18 0.66 -5.09
C ILE A 104 -6.39 1.54 -4.79
N GLU A 105 -7.35 1.62 -5.72
CA GLU A 105 -8.58 2.38 -5.53
C GLU A 105 -9.37 1.86 -4.34
N LYS A 106 -9.52 0.55 -4.23
CA LYS A 106 -10.20 -0.10 -3.10
C LYS A 106 -9.53 0.24 -1.77
N ILE A 107 -8.21 0.12 -1.70
CA ILE A 107 -7.43 0.45 -0.50
C ILE A 107 -7.56 1.94 -0.17
N SER A 108 -7.50 2.80 -1.18
CA SER A 108 -7.66 4.26 -1.03
C SER A 108 -8.98 4.60 -0.36
N ASN A 109 -10.08 4.00 -0.82
CA ASN A 109 -11.40 4.23 -0.25
C ASN A 109 -11.48 3.78 1.21
N LYS A 110 -10.92 2.61 1.52
CA LYS A 110 -10.88 2.10 2.90
C LYS A 110 -10.02 2.96 3.81
N LEU A 111 -8.87 3.44 3.31
CA LEU A 111 -7.99 4.34 4.07
C LEU A 111 -8.67 5.66 4.38
N ASN A 112 -9.37 6.24 3.43
CA ASN A 112 -10.10 7.48 3.65
C ASN A 112 -11.19 7.30 4.70
N GLY A 113 -11.92 6.18 4.65
CA GLY A 113 -12.94 5.86 5.66
C GLY A 113 -12.34 5.68 7.05
N LEU A 114 -11.23 4.98 7.15
CA LEU A 114 -10.53 4.76 8.40
C LEU A 114 -10.04 6.08 9.01
N ARG A 115 -9.40 6.92 8.21
CA ARG A 115 -8.87 8.21 8.65
C ARG A 115 -9.99 9.13 9.12
N GLU A 116 -11.08 9.19 8.37
CA GLU A 116 -12.24 10.00 8.72
C GLU A 116 -12.83 9.53 10.06
N SER A 117 -12.98 8.23 10.24
CA SER A 117 -13.45 7.65 11.50
C SER A 117 -12.54 8.04 12.68
N GLN A 118 -11.23 8.01 12.47
CA GLN A 118 -10.25 8.38 13.50
C GLN A 118 -10.30 9.86 13.84
N LEU A 119 -10.48 10.72 12.84
CA LEU A 119 -10.54 12.18 13.04
C LEU A 119 -11.81 12.62 13.73
N ASN A 120 -12.89 11.84 13.62
CA ASN A 120 -14.18 12.15 14.23
C ASN A 120 -14.36 11.56 15.63
N ASN A 121 -13.29 11.00 16.19
CA ASN A 121 -13.34 10.46 17.57
C ASN A 121 -12.75 11.41 18.62
#